data_6ed83d9cf4ea48c6d55a00e6df088345
#
_entry.id   6ed83d9cf4ea48c6d55a00e6df088345
#
_cell.length_a   1.000
_cell.length_b   1.000
_cell.length_c   1.000
_cell.angle_alpha   90.00
_cell.angle_beta   90.00
_cell.angle_gamma   90.00
#
_symmetry.space_group_name_H-M   'P 1'
#
loop_
_entity.id
_entity.type
_entity.pdbx_description
1 polymer ?
#
loop_
_entity_poly.entity_id
_entity_poly.type
_entity_poly.pdbx_seq_one_letter_code
_entity_poly.pdbx_strand_id
1 'polypeptide(L)'
;KEAGIEVVRIAEFAWNKIEPEEGVFTYEFFDRFLETAERAEMKVIFCTPTATPPAWLTHRYPEVLNGTIDGVLYRHGARRHYNYNSPKYQELAARICEKSASHYASHPSIIGWQIDNELNCETDEFYSESDSAAFREFLKEKYNSLEKLNEAWGTVFWNQTYTDWEQ
;
A
#
# COMPACT_ATOMS: atom_id res chain seq x y z
N LYS A 1 2.30 2.67 -31.54
CA LYS A 1 2.51 1.61 -32.54
C LYS A 1 3.69 1.89 -33.48
N GLU A 2 3.87 3.09 -33.99
CA GLU A 2 4.99 3.42 -34.88
C GLU A 2 6.36 3.07 -34.25
N ALA A 3 6.50 3.24 -32.94
CA ALA A 3 7.70 2.88 -32.17
C ALA A 3 7.77 1.40 -31.79
N GLY A 4 6.86 0.54 -32.27
CA GLY A 4 6.81 -0.88 -31.93
C GLY A 4 6.25 -1.19 -30.53
N ILE A 5 5.65 -0.22 -29.83
CA ILE A 5 5.02 -0.45 -28.52
C ILE A 5 3.64 -1.09 -28.73
N GLU A 6 3.44 -2.25 -28.11
CA GLU A 6 2.20 -3.02 -28.19
C GLU A 6 1.47 -3.08 -26.83
N VAL A 7 2.19 -2.95 -25.72
CA VAL A 7 1.66 -3.02 -24.36
C VAL A 7 2.05 -1.77 -23.58
N VAL A 8 1.12 -1.23 -22.83
CA VAL A 8 1.38 -0.10 -21.90
C VAL A 8 0.91 -0.47 -20.50
N ARG A 9 1.58 0.08 -19.49
CA ARG A 9 1.20 -0.03 -18.09
C ARG A 9 0.72 1.34 -17.61
N ILE A 10 -0.40 1.36 -16.85
CA ILE A 10 -1.05 2.60 -16.43
C ILE A 10 -1.60 2.48 -15.00
N ALA A 11 -1.90 3.61 -14.40
CA ALA A 11 -2.66 3.82 -13.17
C ALA A 11 -1.90 3.60 -11.84
N GLU A 12 -0.64 3.18 -11.82
CA GLU A 12 0.11 2.84 -10.59
C GLU A 12 0.18 3.97 -9.54
N PHE A 13 -0.01 5.23 -9.94
CA PHE A 13 0.04 6.40 -9.06
C PHE A 13 -1.21 7.28 -9.17
N ALA A 14 -2.34 6.66 -9.46
CA ALA A 14 -3.53 7.40 -9.89
C ALA A 14 -4.73 7.30 -8.94
N TRP A 15 -4.53 6.99 -7.65
CA TRP A 15 -5.63 6.86 -6.70
C TRP A 15 -6.55 8.11 -6.72
N ASN A 16 -5.98 9.30 -6.61
CA ASN A 16 -6.76 10.54 -6.64
C ASN A 16 -7.51 10.80 -7.96
N LYS A 17 -7.10 10.15 -9.07
CA LYS A 17 -7.83 10.23 -10.36
C LYS A 17 -9.06 9.32 -10.37
N ILE A 18 -9.00 8.22 -9.64
CA ILE A 18 -10.09 7.24 -9.55
C ILE A 18 -11.01 7.58 -8.38
N GLU A 19 -10.46 8.06 -7.26
CA GLU A 19 -11.20 8.45 -6.06
C GLU A 19 -10.68 9.81 -5.57
N PRO A 20 -11.15 10.93 -6.18
CA PRO A 20 -10.72 12.29 -5.81
C PRO A 20 -11.17 12.70 -4.41
N GLU A 21 -12.27 12.14 -3.92
CA GLU A 21 -12.79 12.26 -2.56
C GLU A 21 -13.21 10.89 -2.06
N GLU A 22 -13.16 10.68 -0.77
CA GLU A 22 -13.52 9.40 -0.17
C GLU A 22 -14.92 8.93 -0.57
N GLY A 23 -14.97 7.76 -1.24
CA GLY A 23 -16.21 7.14 -1.69
C GLY A 23 -16.77 7.71 -3.01
N VAL A 24 -16.14 8.72 -3.58
CA VAL A 24 -16.53 9.30 -4.88
C VAL A 24 -15.60 8.76 -5.96
N PHE A 25 -16.13 7.89 -6.82
CA PHE A 25 -15.35 7.25 -7.88
C PHE A 25 -15.61 7.88 -9.24
N THR A 26 -14.53 8.15 -9.99
CA THR A 26 -14.55 8.74 -11.32
C THR A 26 -13.66 7.94 -12.26
N TYR A 27 -14.18 7.48 -13.38
CA TYR A 27 -13.46 6.59 -14.29
C TYR A 27 -13.20 7.20 -15.66
N GLU A 28 -13.81 8.34 -15.99
CA GLU A 28 -13.83 8.93 -17.34
C GLU A 28 -12.43 9.19 -17.93
N PHE A 29 -11.43 9.43 -17.09
CA PHE A 29 -10.06 9.63 -17.55
C PHE A 29 -9.48 8.33 -18.12
N PHE A 30 -9.63 7.24 -17.40
CA PHE A 30 -9.11 5.94 -17.84
C PHE A 30 -10.01 5.28 -18.87
N ASP A 31 -11.33 5.50 -18.83
CA ASP A 31 -12.26 5.02 -19.85
C ASP A 31 -11.86 5.56 -21.22
N ARG A 32 -11.64 6.86 -21.34
CA ARG A 32 -11.17 7.50 -22.59
C ARG A 32 -9.80 6.99 -23.04
N PHE A 33 -8.91 6.73 -22.08
CA PHE A 33 -7.61 6.15 -22.40
C PHE A 33 -7.77 4.74 -22.97
N LEU A 34 -8.55 3.91 -22.31
CA LEU A 34 -8.80 2.51 -22.72
C LEU A 34 -9.51 2.41 -24.07
N GLU A 35 -10.50 3.26 -24.33
CA GLU A 35 -11.12 3.38 -25.67
C GLU A 35 -10.09 3.72 -26.75
N THR A 36 -9.13 4.61 -26.44
CA THR A 36 -8.06 4.98 -27.36
C THR A 36 -7.08 3.84 -27.58
N ALA A 37 -6.73 3.11 -26.52
CA ALA A 37 -5.89 1.91 -26.58
C ALA A 37 -6.53 0.82 -27.41
N GLU A 38 -7.84 0.60 -27.23
CA GLU A 38 -8.62 -0.38 -28.00
C GLU A 38 -8.63 -0.05 -29.48
N ARG A 39 -8.97 1.19 -29.86
CA ARG A 39 -8.91 1.67 -31.25
C ARG A 39 -7.53 1.52 -31.89
N ALA A 40 -6.47 1.68 -31.07
CA ALA A 40 -5.09 1.49 -31.52
C ALA A 40 -4.65 0.01 -31.46
N GLU A 41 -5.51 -0.92 -31.06
CA GLU A 41 -5.22 -2.34 -30.83
C GLU A 41 -4.01 -2.53 -29.88
N MET A 42 -3.89 -1.66 -28.87
CA MET A 42 -2.88 -1.76 -27.83
C MET A 42 -3.41 -2.58 -26.66
N LYS A 43 -2.52 -3.29 -26.00
CA LYS A 43 -2.81 -4.01 -24.76
C LYS A 43 -2.39 -3.19 -23.54
N VAL A 44 -3.11 -3.39 -22.44
CA VAL A 44 -2.94 -2.61 -21.23
C VAL A 44 -2.74 -3.53 -20.02
N ILE A 45 -1.74 -3.24 -19.20
CA ILE A 45 -1.63 -3.74 -17.84
C ILE A 45 -2.15 -2.60 -16.94
N PHE A 46 -3.26 -2.85 -16.26
CA PHE A 46 -3.83 -1.87 -15.33
C PHE A 46 -3.24 -2.08 -13.93
N CYS A 47 -2.76 -1.01 -13.28
CA CYS A 47 -2.14 -1.10 -11.98
C CYS A 47 -3.13 -0.71 -10.89
N THR A 48 -3.10 -1.40 -9.74
CA THR A 48 -3.78 -0.89 -8.55
C THR A 48 -3.05 0.37 -8.08
N PRO A 49 -3.77 1.45 -7.73
CA PRO A 49 -3.14 2.75 -7.48
C PRO A 49 -2.64 2.93 -6.05
N THR A 50 -2.40 1.83 -5.33
CA THR A 50 -2.19 1.80 -3.88
C THR A 50 -0.84 2.36 -3.43
N ALA A 51 0.15 2.44 -4.32
CA ALA A 51 1.50 2.91 -4.01
C ALA A 51 1.61 4.40 -3.62
N THR A 52 0.59 5.20 -3.91
CA THR A 52 0.54 6.63 -3.58
C THR A 52 -0.86 7.04 -3.12
N PRO A 53 -1.17 6.84 -1.83
CA PRO A 53 -2.44 7.28 -1.26
C PRO A 53 -2.70 8.77 -1.49
N PRO A 54 -3.95 9.19 -1.74
CA PRO A 54 -4.30 10.59 -2.00
C PRO A 54 -4.21 11.44 -0.73
N ALA A 55 -4.10 12.76 -0.92
CA ALA A 55 -3.97 13.71 0.19
C ALA A 55 -5.16 13.68 1.15
N TRP A 56 -6.39 13.49 0.64
CA TRP A 56 -7.58 13.39 1.49
C TRP A 56 -7.48 12.23 2.50
N LEU A 57 -6.85 11.10 2.09
CA LEU A 57 -6.70 9.91 2.91
C LEU A 57 -5.79 10.19 4.12
N THR A 58 -4.58 10.67 3.87
CA THR A 58 -3.61 10.98 4.93
C THR A 58 -4.00 12.17 5.79
N HIS A 59 -4.80 13.10 5.24
CA HIS A 59 -5.36 14.22 6.01
C HIS A 59 -6.46 13.76 6.97
N ARG A 60 -7.36 12.89 6.50
CA ARG A 60 -8.50 12.39 7.30
C ARG A 60 -8.09 11.31 8.30
N TYR A 61 -7.10 10.50 7.93
CA TYR A 61 -6.62 9.33 8.66
C TYR A 61 -5.10 9.40 8.86
N PRO A 62 -4.58 10.31 9.69
CA PRO A 62 -3.13 10.46 9.88
C PRO A 62 -2.46 9.20 10.44
N GLU A 63 -3.22 8.31 11.09
CA GLU A 63 -2.75 7.01 11.57
C GLU A 63 -2.30 6.04 10.46
N VAL A 64 -2.57 6.37 9.20
CA VAL A 64 -2.04 5.60 8.06
C VAL A 64 -0.59 5.94 7.73
N LEU A 65 -0.07 7.03 8.29
CA LEU A 65 1.29 7.47 8.01
C LEU A 65 2.32 6.55 8.67
N ASN A 66 3.41 6.31 7.95
CA ASN A 66 4.58 5.64 8.50
C ASN A 66 5.30 6.53 9.52
N GLY A 67 6.08 5.93 10.40
CA GLY A 67 6.89 6.62 11.39
C GLY A 67 8.36 6.20 11.32
N THR A 68 9.25 7.09 11.77
CA THR A 68 10.67 6.79 12.00
C THR A 68 10.88 6.13 13.37
N ILE A 69 12.06 5.57 13.59
CA ILE A 69 12.45 5.01 14.89
C ILE A 69 12.42 6.05 16.03
N ASP A 70 12.58 7.33 15.70
CA ASP A 70 12.51 8.44 16.65
C ASP A 70 11.05 8.88 16.94
N GLY A 71 10.06 8.17 16.43
CA GLY A 71 8.64 8.45 16.66
C GLY A 71 8.08 9.63 15.84
N VAL A 72 8.78 10.07 14.81
CA VAL A 72 8.32 11.13 13.92
C VAL A 72 7.50 10.54 12.77
N LEU A 73 6.24 10.94 12.67
CA LEU A 73 5.39 10.53 11.54
C LEU A 73 5.85 11.19 10.23
N TYR A 74 5.79 10.41 9.16
CA TYR A 74 5.99 10.94 7.81
C TYR A 74 4.88 11.95 7.47
N ARG A 75 5.14 12.76 6.48
CA ARG A 75 4.15 13.70 5.95
C ARG A 75 3.70 13.27 4.57
N HIS A 76 2.46 13.62 4.22
CA HIS A 76 1.99 13.48 2.85
C HIS A 76 2.91 14.21 1.86
N GLY A 77 3.04 13.66 0.65
CA GLY A 77 3.78 14.27 -0.46
C GLY A 77 5.04 13.53 -0.86
N ALA A 78 5.42 12.49 -0.12
CA ALA A 78 6.43 11.53 -0.53
C ALA A 78 5.77 10.22 -0.99
N ARG A 79 6.48 9.42 -1.74
CA ARG A 79 6.12 8.03 -2.00
C ARG A 79 6.44 7.21 -0.75
N ARG A 80 5.65 6.16 -0.45
CA ARG A 80 5.84 5.30 0.73
C ARG A 80 5.73 6.03 2.09
N HIS A 81 4.90 7.05 2.16
CA HIS A 81 4.65 7.77 3.42
C HIS A 81 3.61 7.11 4.32
N TYR A 82 3.02 5.99 3.90
CA TYR A 82 2.01 5.21 4.61
C TYR A 82 2.58 3.89 5.13
N ASN A 83 1.88 3.24 6.05
CA ASN A 83 2.25 1.91 6.53
C ASN A 83 1.24 0.84 6.09
N TYR A 84 1.77 -0.35 5.79
CA TYR A 84 0.98 -1.49 5.31
C TYR A 84 0.15 -2.16 6.42
N ASN A 85 0.53 -1.98 7.68
CA ASN A 85 -0.14 -2.58 8.83
C ASN A 85 -1.29 -1.71 9.36
N SER A 86 -1.50 -0.50 8.82
CA SER A 86 -2.66 0.32 9.17
C SER A 86 -3.95 -0.36 8.71
N PRO A 87 -4.88 -0.72 9.64
CA PRO A 87 -6.16 -1.30 9.25
C PRO A 87 -6.97 -0.36 8.35
N LYS A 88 -6.88 0.95 8.58
CA LYS A 88 -7.57 1.95 7.75
C LYS A 88 -6.99 2.03 6.35
N TYR A 89 -5.66 1.97 6.21
CA TYR A 89 -5.04 1.88 4.87
C TYR A 89 -5.47 0.61 4.14
N GLN A 90 -5.44 -0.54 4.80
CA GLN A 90 -5.85 -1.81 4.22
C GLN A 90 -7.31 -1.79 3.75
N GLU A 91 -8.22 -1.26 4.57
CA GLU A 91 -9.64 -1.08 4.22
C GLU A 91 -9.81 -0.26 2.94
N LEU A 92 -9.18 0.91 2.89
CA LEU A 92 -9.31 1.83 1.77
C LEU A 92 -8.59 1.31 0.50
N ALA A 93 -7.43 0.66 0.66
CA ALA A 93 -6.70 0.03 -0.43
C ALA A 93 -7.50 -1.14 -1.03
N ALA A 94 -8.11 -1.98 -0.21
CA ALA A 94 -8.98 -3.05 -0.68
C ALA A 94 -10.19 -2.49 -1.45
N ARG A 95 -10.81 -1.43 -0.92
CA ARG A 95 -11.96 -0.77 -1.57
C ARG A 95 -11.62 -0.22 -2.95
N ILE A 96 -10.52 0.54 -3.09
CA ILE A 96 -10.13 1.10 -4.40
C ILE A 96 -9.77 0.00 -5.40
N CYS A 97 -9.11 -1.07 -4.95
CA CYS A 97 -8.80 -2.22 -5.79
C CYS A 97 -10.08 -2.92 -6.26
N GLU A 98 -11.02 -3.19 -5.36
CA GLU A 98 -12.31 -3.81 -5.70
C GLU A 98 -13.10 -2.96 -6.71
N LYS A 99 -13.22 -1.67 -6.47
CA LYS A 99 -13.93 -0.73 -7.35
C LYS A 99 -13.30 -0.65 -8.73
N SER A 100 -11.98 -0.53 -8.81
CA SER A 100 -11.25 -0.50 -10.07
C SER A 100 -11.37 -1.83 -10.83
N ALA A 101 -11.18 -2.95 -10.13
CA ALA A 101 -11.28 -4.27 -10.73
C ALA A 101 -12.72 -4.54 -11.24
N SER A 102 -13.74 -4.22 -10.47
CA SER A 102 -15.14 -4.40 -10.87
C SER A 102 -15.51 -3.58 -12.10
N HIS A 103 -14.99 -2.35 -12.21
CA HIS A 103 -15.25 -1.48 -13.35
C HIS A 103 -14.54 -1.95 -14.62
N TYR A 104 -13.31 -2.44 -14.50
CA TYR A 104 -12.45 -2.75 -15.65
C TYR A 104 -12.30 -4.26 -15.97
N ALA A 105 -12.88 -5.16 -15.19
CA ALA A 105 -12.66 -6.62 -15.30
C ALA A 105 -12.89 -7.22 -16.68
N SER A 106 -13.82 -6.68 -17.46
CA SER A 106 -14.19 -7.19 -18.79
C SER A 106 -13.68 -6.37 -19.95
N HIS A 107 -12.82 -5.35 -19.71
CA HIS A 107 -12.34 -4.50 -20.80
C HIS A 107 -11.37 -5.26 -21.72
N PRO A 108 -11.62 -5.32 -23.06
CA PRO A 108 -10.90 -6.21 -23.98
C PRO A 108 -9.41 -5.86 -24.16
N SER A 109 -9.02 -4.62 -23.89
CA SER A 109 -7.63 -4.20 -23.98
C SER A 109 -6.81 -4.57 -22.74
N ILE A 110 -7.44 -4.85 -21.59
CA ILE A 110 -6.74 -5.18 -20.35
C ILE A 110 -6.37 -6.66 -20.36
N ILE A 111 -5.07 -6.94 -20.33
CA ILE A 111 -4.52 -8.30 -20.37
C ILE A 111 -3.92 -8.74 -19.02
N GLY A 112 -3.87 -7.87 -18.05
CA GLY A 112 -3.34 -8.18 -16.73
C GLY A 112 -3.40 -7.01 -15.76
N TRP A 113 -3.14 -7.33 -14.50
CA TRP A 113 -3.10 -6.38 -13.39
C TRP A 113 -1.74 -6.39 -12.74
N GLN A 114 -1.21 -5.20 -12.44
CA GLN A 114 -0.09 -5.05 -11.51
C GLN A 114 -0.63 -4.67 -10.15
N ILE A 115 -0.24 -5.42 -9.13
CA ILE A 115 -0.63 -5.15 -7.74
C ILE A 115 0.43 -4.26 -7.11
N ASP A 116 0.03 -3.06 -6.68
CA ASP A 116 0.90 -2.04 -6.10
C ASP A 116 2.12 -1.70 -6.98
N ASN A 117 3.17 -1.12 -6.44
CA ASN A 117 4.39 -0.82 -7.17
C ASN A 117 5.61 -0.78 -6.24
N GLU A 118 6.64 -1.57 -6.54
CA GLU A 118 7.94 -1.57 -5.85
C GLU A 118 7.83 -1.59 -4.31
N LEU A 119 7.27 -2.66 -3.76
CA LEU A 119 6.83 -2.77 -2.34
C LEU A 119 7.88 -2.40 -1.29
N ASN A 120 9.16 -2.58 -1.57
CA ASN A 120 10.28 -2.28 -0.65
C ASN A 120 11.22 -1.18 -1.20
N CYS A 121 10.74 -0.34 -2.11
CA CYS A 121 11.49 0.80 -2.62
C CYS A 121 11.32 2.01 -1.71
N GLU A 122 12.36 2.82 -1.53
CA GLU A 122 12.44 4.09 -0.79
C GLU A 122 12.40 3.98 0.74
N THR A 123 11.67 3.05 1.32
CA THR A 123 11.74 2.74 2.75
C THR A 123 11.50 1.25 2.99
N ASP A 124 12.27 0.70 3.88
CA ASP A 124 12.21 -0.66 4.40
C ASP A 124 12.01 -0.70 5.92
N GLU A 125 11.84 0.47 6.52
CA GLU A 125 11.63 0.65 7.95
C GLU A 125 10.26 1.24 8.24
N PHE A 126 9.54 0.63 9.18
CA PHE A 126 8.18 1.00 9.56
C PHE A 126 8.03 0.97 11.08
N TYR A 127 7.88 2.14 11.68
CA TYR A 127 7.83 2.32 13.14
C TYR A 127 6.56 3.03 13.61
N SER A 128 5.46 2.94 12.86
CA SER A 128 4.17 3.45 13.35
C SER A 128 3.60 2.56 14.46
N GLU A 129 2.61 3.05 15.15
CA GLU A 129 1.96 2.29 16.23
C GLU A 129 1.33 0.98 15.72
N SER A 130 0.70 1.00 14.55
CA SER A 130 0.15 -0.20 13.93
C SER A 130 1.21 -1.21 13.49
N ASP A 131 2.40 -0.73 13.09
CA ASP A 131 3.53 -1.61 12.79
C ASP A 131 4.06 -2.26 14.06
N SER A 132 4.20 -1.50 15.14
CA SER A 132 4.60 -2.02 16.45
C SER A 132 3.63 -3.06 16.98
N ALA A 133 2.32 -2.79 16.86
CA ALA A 133 1.30 -3.76 17.26
C ALA A 133 1.36 -5.05 16.44
N ALA A 134 1.46 -4.94 15.12
CA ALA A 134 1.60 -6.08 14.23
C ALA A 134 2.88 -6.88 14.51
N PHE A 135 3.98 -6.20 14.81
CA PHE A 135 5.24 -6.84 15.17
C PHE A 135 5.14 -7.63 16.49
N ARG A 136 4.46 -7.06 17.50
CA ARG A 136 4.21 -7.79 18.76
C ARG A 136 3.39 -9.07 18.53
N GLU A 137 2.33 -9.00 17.73
CA GLU A 137 1.55 -10.21 17.40
C GLU A 137 2.40 -11.26 16.66
N PHE A 138 3.20 -10.84 15.69
CA PHE A 138 4.16 -11.73 15.03
C PHE A 138 5.13 -12.40 16.03
N LEU A 139 5.65 -11.65 17.01
CA LEU A 139 6.53 -12.20 18.03
C LEU A 139 5.81 -13.18 18.95
N LYS A 140 4.58 -12.89 19.37
CA LYS A 140 3.73 -13.80 20.15
C LYS A 140 3.52 -15.13 19.42
N GLU A 141 3.18 -15.08 18.15
CA GLU A 141 3.01 -16.28 17.31
C GLU A 141 4.32 -17.05 17.14
N LYS A 142 5.42 -16.36 16.88
CA LYS A 142 6.71 -16.97 16.61
C LYS A 142 7.33 -17.65 17.82
N TYR A 143 7.28 -17.00 18.98
CA TYR A 143 7.97 -17.47 20.18
C TYR A 143 7.06 -18.13 21.21
N ASN A 144 5.75 -17.88 21.17
CA ASN A 144 4.72 -18.40 22.06
C ASN A 144 4.85 -17.96 23.54
N SER A 145 6.02 -17.54 24.01
CA SER A 145 6.21 -16.99 25.36
C SER A 145 7.37 -16.01 25.41
N LEU A 146 7.35 -15.11 26.42
CA LEU A 146 8.42 -14.14 26.65
C LEU A 146 9.74 -14.83 27.02
N GLU A 147 9.69 -15.96 27.75
CA GLU A 147 10.89 -16.71 28.10
C GLU A 147 11.62 -17.18 26.85
N LYS A 148 10.91 -17.75 25.88
CA LYS A 148 11.49 -18.23 24.62
C LYS A 148 12.01 -17.07 23.75
N LEU A 149 11.30 -15.95 23.73
CA LEU A 149 11.76 -14.74 23.04
C LEU A 149 13.06 -14.25 23.69
N ASN A 150 13.08 -14.10 25.01
CA ASN A 150 14.23 -13.61 25.76
C ASN A 150 15.44 -14.54 25.58
N GLU A 151 15.25 -15.86 25.60
CA GLU A 151 16.29 -16.83 25.32
C GLU A 151 16.85 -16.68 23.90
N ALA A 152 15.96 -16.62 22.91
CA ALA A 152 16.35 -16.51 21.48
C ALA A 152 17.10 -15.21 21.16
N TRP A 153 16.74 -14.11 21.83
CA TRP A 153 17.36 -12.81 21.62
C TRP A 153 18.56 -12.55 22.57
N GLY A 154 18.75 -13.38 23.57
CA GLY A 154 19.83 -13.18 24.54
C GLY A 154 19.67 -11.93 25.39
N THR A 155 18.45 -11.55 25.73
CA THR A 155 18.10 -10.26 26.34
C THR A 155 18.62 -10.05 27.75
N VAL A 156 19.16 -11.07 28.38
CA VAL A 156 19.86 -10.95 29.66
C VAL A 156 21.08 -10.02 29.55
N PHE A 157 21.67 -9.93 28.37
CA PHE A 157 22.77 -9.00 28.11
C PHE A 157 22.26 -7.54 28.13
N TRP A 158 22.95 -6.66 28.79
CA TRP A 158 22.55 -5.26 29.02
C TRP A 158 21.22 -5.09 29.78
N ASN A 159 20.76 -6.15 30.48
CA ASN A 159 19.51 -6.11 31.25
C ASN A 159 18.28 -5.73 30.42
N GLN A 160 18.16 -6.31 29.21
CA GLN A 160 17.08 -6.04 28.26
C GLN A 160 15.99 -7.11 28.26
N THR A 161 15.87 -7.88 29.34
CA THR A 161 14.87 -8.93 29.47
C THR A 161 13.46 -8.37 29.49
N TYR A 162 12.65 -8.76 28.55
CA TYR A 162 11.24 -8.38 28.46
C TYR A 162 10.40 -9.15 29.47
N THR A 163 9.51 -8.46 30.17
CA THR A 163 8.59 -9.00 31.16
C THR A 163 7.12 -8.81 30.76
N ASP A 164 6.86 -8.03 29.73
CA ASP A 164 5.56 -7.81 29.13
C ASP A 164 5.70 -7.68 27.61
N TRP A 165 4.65 -8.09 26.89
CA TRP A 165 4.62 -7.98 25.43
C TRP A 165 4.49 -6.54 24.91
N GLU A 166 4.08 -5.62 25.78
CA GLU A 166 3.92 -4.20 25.40
C GLU A 166 5.20 -3.37 25.54
N GLN A 167 6.27 -3.97 26.05
CA GLN A 167 7.60 -3.37 26.11
C GLN A 167 8.31 -3.44 24.77
#